data_eff7b656287e583f620c0d28b36f52bc
#
_entry.id   eff7b656287e583f620c0d28b36f52bc
#
_cell.length_a   1.000
_cell.length_b   1.000
_cell.length_c   1.000
_cell.angle_alpha   90.00
_cell.angle_beta   90.00
_cell.angle_gamma   90.00
#
_symmetry.space_group_name_H-M   'P 1'
#
loop_
_entity.id
_entity.type
_entity.pdbx_description
1 polymer ?
#
loop_
_entity_poly.entity_id
_entity_poly.type
_entity_poly.pdbx_seq_one_letter_code
_entity_poly.pdbx_strand_id
1 'polypeptide(L)'
;MMALTAHVVAPNATIRAEVLAALRCAGVTPVPDPYEAPDTVILTAVDTVHEALTACPARPRSTAQRTLLVADRFSPTDVVRVLRSGTLVMLRFADVTPSRLAAAVQAARHGEVRLPHEVLVGVLGGTGTPNQAETSWPAGRSPLTPRQTRVLALMAEGQDNAMIARSLLCSNHTVKNVIYDMMARLQVRNRAHAVACGVAAGLI
;
A
#
# COMPACT_ATOMS: atom_id res chain seq x y z
N MET A 1 11.28 10.73 22.66
CA MET A 1 10.71 10.75 21.30
C MET A 1 11.75 10.16 20.37
N MET A 2 11.46 9.03 19.73
CA MET A 2 12.37 8.47 18.72
C MET A 2 12.35 9.35 17.49
N ALA A 3 13.53 9.72 16.99
CA ALA A 3 13.66 10.51 15.76
C ALA A 3 13.05 9.74 14.57
N LEU A 4 12.33 10.44 13.69
CA LEU A 4 11.86 9.86 12.44
C LEU A 4 13.03 9.83 11.46
N THR A 5 13.33 8.66 10.90
CA THR A 5 14.40 8.45 9.93
C THR A 5 13.85 7.98 8.60
N ALA A 6 14.42 8.48 7.50
CA ALA A 6 14.05 8.07 6.16
C ALA A 6 15.27 7.94 5.24
N HIS A 7 15.29 6.86 4.45
CA HIS A 7 16.26 6.68 3.37
C HIS A 7 15.60 7.04 2.04
N VAL A 8 16.24 7.93 1.26
CA VAL A 8 15.67 8.43 -0.01
C VAL A 8 16.27 7.70 -1.20
N VAL A 9 15.40 7.05 -1.97
CA VAL A 9 15.71 6.46 -3.27
C VAL A 9 15.06 7.33 -4.34
N ALA A 10 15.86 8.05 -5.12
CA ALA A 10 15.38 8.86 -6.24
C ALA A 10 16.41 8.81 -7.37
N PRO A 11 16.03 8.35 -8.58
CA PRO A 11 16.91 8.33 -9.75
C PRO A 11 17.28 9.74 -10.22
N ASN A 12 16.34 10.68 -10.11
CA ASN A 12 16.54 12.09 -10.50
C ASN A 12 17.16 12.89 -9.34
N ALA A 13 18.32 13.52 -9.60
CA ALA A 13 19.05 14.29 -8.60
C ALA A 13 18.28 15.52 -8.10
N THR A 14 17.49 16.17 -8.96
CA THR A 14 16.68 17.34 -8.60
C THR A 14 15.57 16.92 -7.64
N ILE A 15 14.82 15.89 -7.99
CA ILE A 15 13.76 15.30 -7.13
C ILE A 15 14.35 14.87 -5.79
N ARG A 16 15.53 14.24 -5.81
CA ARG A 16 16.22 13.82 -4.59
C ARG A 16 16.55 15.01 -3.70
N ALA A 17 17.06 16.10 -4.25
CA ALA A 17 17.41 17.29 -3.48
C ALA A 17 16.17 17.95 -2.86
N GLU A 18 15.07 18.08 -3.61
CA GLU A 18 13.80 18.62 -3.13
C GLU A 18 13.20 17.80 -2.01
N VAL A 19 13.15 16.48 -2.17
CA VAL A 19 12.63 15.56 -1.14
C VAL A 19 13.49 15.60 0.13
N LEU A 20 14.82 15.63 -0.01
CA LEU A 20 15.72 15.75 1.14
C LEU A 20 15.53 17.08 1.88
N ALA A 21 15.31 18.19 1.16
CA ALA A 21 15.01 19.47 1.77
C ALA A 21 13.67 19.44 2.52
N ALA A 22 12.62 18.87 1.89
CA ALA A 22 11.32 18.73 2.50
C ALA A 22 11.33 17.83 3.76
N LEU A 23 12.10 16.73 3.76
CA LEU A 23 12.28 15.87 4.94
C LEU A 23 12.93 16.62 6.10
N ARG A 24 13.98 17.40 5.84
CA ARG A 24 14.63 18.20 6.88
C ARG A 24 13.67 19.24 7.47
N CYS A 25 12.88 19.93 6.63
CA CYS A 25 11.85 20.86 7.07
C CYS A 25 10.72 20.15 7.86
N ALA A 26 10.49 18.88 7.57
CA ALA A 26 9.51 18.03 8.26
C ALA A 26 10.02 17.47 9.60
N GLY A 27 11.27 17.73 9.98
CA GLY A 27 11.89 17.16 11.18
C GLY A 27 12.22 15.66 11.04
N VAL A 28 12.29 15.14 9.81
CA VAL A 28 12.70 13.78 9.51
C VAL A 28 14.17 13.76 9.16
N THR A 29 14.95 12.88 9.79
CA THR A 29 16.38 12.76 9.55
C THR A 29 16.65 11.85 8.36
N PRO A 30 17.21 12.37 7.24
CA PRO A 30 17.64 11.51 6.14
C PRO A 30 18.86 10.68 6.54
N VAL A 31 18.81 9.38 6.24
CA VAL A 31 19.93 8.46 6.49
C VAL A 31 20.45 7.89 5.18
N PRO A 32 21.79 7.69 5.07
CA PRO A 32 22.41 7.18 3.83
C PRO A 32 22.13 5.69 3.63
N ASP A 33 21.97 4.93 4.71
CA ASP A 33 21.70 3.49 4.67
C ASP A 33 20.32 3.20 5.27
N PRO A 34 19.44 2.47 4.55
CA PRO A 34 18.13 2.08 5.07
C PRO A 34 18.21 1.10 6.26
N TYR A 35 19.37 0.51 6.51
CA TYR A 35 19.61 -0.44 7.61
C TYR A 35 20.24 0.20 8.85
N GLU A 36 20.57 1.49 8.79
CA GLU A 36 21.21 2.21 9.90
C GLU A 36 20.33 2.24 11.17
N ALA A 37 19.00 2.25 10.98
CA ALA A 37 18.06 2.16 12.10
C ALA A 37 16.89 1.22 11.76
N PRO A 38 16.42 0.40 12.71
CA PRO A 38 15.41 -0.64 12.49
C PRO A 38 14.04 -0.08 12.01
N ASP A 39 13.78 1.18 12.28
CA ASP A 39 12.52 1.87 11.99
C ASP A 39 12.60 2.84 10.80
N THR A 40 13.68 2.76 10.02
CA THR A 40 13.89 3.62 8.85
C THR A 40 12.83 3.36 7.78
N VAL A 41 12.18 4.42 7.31
CA VAL A 41 11.24 4.38 6.19
C VAL A 41 12.01 4.55 4.89
N ILE A 42 11.77 3.67 3.91
CA ILE A 42 12.33 3.83 2.57
C ILE A 42 11.36 4.69 1.76
N LEU A 43 11.79 5.90 1.43
CA LEU A 43 11.06 6.83 0.60
C LEU A 43 11.57 6.73 -0.83
N THR A 44 10.72 6.24 -1.73
CA THR A 44 11.03 6.21 -3.16
C THR A 44 10.32 7.38 -3.84
N ALA A 45 11.09 8.26 -4.50
CA ALA A 45 10.59 9.45 -5.18
C ALA A 45 10.91 9.36 -6.69
N VAL A 46 9.87 9.30 -7.52
CA VAL A 46 9.95 9.04 -8.97
C VAL A 46 8.85 9.78 -9.72
N ASP A 47 9.04 10.04 -11.01
CA ASP A 47 8.01 10.69 -11.83
C ASP A 47 6.80 9.78 -12.05
N THR A 48 7.03 8.49 -12.23
CA THR A 48 6.00 7.49 -12.46
C THR A 48 6.12 6.30 -11.51
N VAL A 49 4.98 5.70 -11.16
CA VAL A 49 4.96 4.49 -10.33
C VAL A 49 5.72 3.33 -11.00
N HIS A 50 5.73 3.27 -12.33
CA HIS A 50 6.47 2.26 -13.08
C HIS A 50 7.99 2.30 -12.77
N GLU A 51 8.56 3.49 -12.67
CA GLU A 51 9.98 3.67 -12.29
C GLU A 51 10.26 3.18 -10.87
N ALA A 52 9.30 3.35 -9.95
CA ALA A 52 9.45 2.84 -8.58
C ALA A 52 9.62 1.33 -8.54
N LEU A 53 8.91 0.60 -9.41
CA LEU A 53 8.98 -0.86 -9.49
C LEU A 53 10.34 -1.35 -10.00
N THR A 54 11.03 -0.55 -10.82
CA THR A 54 12.37 -0.84 -11.35
C THR A 54 13.49 -0.35 -10.45
N ALA A 55 13.27 0.78 -9.75
CA ALA A 55 14.26 1.39 -8.87
C ALA A 55 14.36 0.70 -7.50
N CYS A 56 13.29 0.02 -7.08
CA CYS A 56 13.28 -0.68 -5.80
C CYS A 56 13.83 -2.12 -6.01
N PRO A 57 15.06 -2.44 -5.56
CA PRO A 57 15.60 -3.78 -5.71
C PRO A 57 14.70 -4.78 -4.97
N ALA A 58 14.40 -5.89 -5.65
CA ALA A 58 13.67 -7.01 -5.07
C ALA A 58 14.42 -7.51 -3.82
N ARG A 59 13.90 -7.22 -2.64
CA ARG A 59 14.52 -7.57 -1.36
C ARG A 59 13.92 -8.84 -0.77
N PRO A 60 14.70 -9.60 0.02
CA PRO A 60 14.21 -10.80 0.67
C PRO A 60 13.03 -10.46 1.61
N ARG A 61 12.01 -11.29 1.57
CA ARG A 61 10.67 -11.15 2.14
C ARG A 61 10.58 -11.13 3.69
N SER A 62 11.69 -10.97 4.41
CA SER A 62 11.72 -11.22 5.86
C SER A 62 11.54 -10.01 6.76
N THR A 63 11.52 -8.78 6.21
CA THR A 63 11.31 -7.57 7.01
C THR A 63 10.09 -6.83 6.49
N ALA A 64 9.14 -6.48 7.36
CA ALA A 64 8.01 -5.59 7.04
C ALA A 64 8.59 -4.24 6.57
N GLN A 65 8.75 -4.08 5.26
CA GLN A 65 9.35 -2.88 4.69
C GLN A 65 8.39 -1.73 4.84
N ARG A 66 8.81 -0.74 5.57
CA ARG A 66 8.13 0.54 5.76
C ARG A 66 8.46 1.41 4.57
N THR A 67 7.63 1.35 3.52
CA THR A 67 7.87 2.06 2.27
C THR A 67 6.85 3.17 2.07
N LEU A 68 7.34 4.32 1.64
CA LEU A 68 6.58 5.49 1.21
C LEU A 68 6.94 5.77 -0.25
N LEU A 69 5.93 5.87 -1.10
CA LEU A 69 6.10 6.25 -2.50
C LEU A 69 5.63 7.68 -2.73
N VAL A 70 6.47 8.48 -3.36
CA VAL A 70 6.13 9.82 -3.86
C VAL A 70 6.23 9.79 -5.39
N ALA A 71 5.14 10.11 -6.08
CA ALA A 71 5.10 10.14 -7.54
C ALA A 71 4.06 11.14 -8.05
N ASP A 72 4.21 11.63 -9.29
CA ASP A 72 3.23 12.54 -9.91
C ASP A 72 2.08 11.77 -10.56
N ARG A 73 2.38 10.68 -11.22
CA ARG A 73 1.42 9.90 -12.00
C ARG A 73 1.25 8.50 -11.46
N PHE A 74 0.00 8.17 -11.18
CA PHE A 74 -0.42 6.87 -10.68
C PHE A 74 -1.30 6.19 -11.74
N SER A 75 -0.79 5.14 -12.36
CA SER A 75 -1.60 4.24 -13.18
C SER A 75 -2.28 3.21 -12.26
N PRO A 76 -3.57 2.90 -12.42
CA PRO A 76 -4.26 1.89 -11.61
C PRO A 76 -3.54 0.54 -11.57
N THR A 77 -3.00 0.11 -12.71
CA THR A 77 -2.26 -1.16 -12.84
C THR A 77 -0.97 -1.14 -12.01
N ASP A 78 -0.21 -0.04 -12.07
CA ASP A 78 1.05 0.08 -11.34
C ASP A 78 0.82 0.22 -9.84
N VAL A 79 -0.26 0.91 -9.44
CA VAL A 79 -0.67 1.02 -8.04
C VAL A 79 -0.94 -0.36 -7.43
N VAL A 80 -1.66 -1.23 -8.13
CA VAL A 80 -1.89 -2.61 -7.68
C VAL A 80 -0.57 -3.36 -7.53
N ARG A 81 0.37 -3.20 -8.45
CA ARG A 81 1.72 -3.79 -8.37
C ARG A 81 2.50 -3.29 -7.16
N VAL A 82 2.48 -1.99 -6.91
CA VAL A 82 3.17 -1.37 -5.76
C VAL A 82 2.53 -1.79 -4.43
N LEU A 83 1.21 -1.88 -4.36
CA LEU A 83 0.52 -2.41 -3.18
C LEU A 83 0.92 -3.87 -2.92
N ARG A 84 1.07 -4.67 -3.97
CA ARG A 84 1.58 -6.06 -3.88
C ARG A 84 3.03 -6.13 -3.36
N SER A 85 3.85 -5.13 -3.65
CA SER A 85 5.22 -5.06 -3.11
C SER A 85 5.28 -4.70 -1.62
N GLY A 86 4.14 -4.30 -1.03
CA GLY A 86 4.02 -3.96 0.39
C GLY A 86 4.12 -2.46 0.68
N THR A 87 4.18 -1.61 -0.34
CA THR A 87 4.11 -0.16 -0.17
C THR A 87 2.67 0.24 0.16
N LEU A 88 2.47 0.86 1.31
CA LEU A 88 1.15 1.20 1.83
C LEU A 88 0.86 2.70 1.84
N VAL A 89 1.90 3.52 1.76
CA VAL A 89 1.76 4.97 1.79
C VAL A 89 2.21 5.55 0.46
N MET A 90 1.33 6.32 -0.16
CA MET A 90 1.59 7.01 -1.43
C MET A 90 1.22 8.49 -1.30
N LEU A 91 2.06 9.36 -1.83
CA LEU A 91 1.83 10.81 -1.94
C LEU A 91 2.07 11.28 -3.37
N ARG A 92 1.33 12.31 -3.78
CA ARG A 92 1.67 13.06 -5.01
C ARG A 92 2.73 14.11 -4.69
N PHE A 93 3.59 14.45 -5.65
CA PHE A 93 4.54 15.55 -5.48
C PHE A 93 3.83 16.85 -5.16
N ALA A 94 2.71 17.15 -5.81
CA ALA A 94 1.89 18.34 -5.55
C ALA A 94 1.37 18.43 -4.09
N ASP A 95 1.30 17.29 -3.41
CA ASP A 95 0.83 17.19 -2.02
C ASP A 95 1.99 17.17 -0.99
N VAL A 96 3.24 17.20 -1.43
CA VAL A 96 4.42 17.17 -0.56
C VAL A 96 4.57 18.51 0.15
N THR A 97 4.08 18.56 1.36
CA THR A 97 4.36 19.62 2.33
C THR A 97 5.11 19.03 3.52
N PRO A 98 5.89 19.80 4.29
CA PRO A 98 6.61 19.27 5.45
C PRO A 98 5.71 18.52 6.42
N SER A 99 4.52 19.04 6.72
CA SER A 99 3.55 18.41 7.63
C SER A 99 2.96 17.11 7.07
N ARG A 100 2.59 17.09 5.79
CA ARG A 100 2.07 15.87 5.12
C ARG A 100 3.15 14.81 4.97
N LEU A 101 4.38 15.22 4.68
CA LEU A 101 5.50 14.30 4.55
C LEU A 101 5.86 13.67 5.90
N ALA A 102 5.91 14.45 6.99
CA ALA A 102 6.09 13.91 8.34
C ALA A 102 4.99 12.90 8.71
N ALA A 103 3.73 13.25 8.44
CA ALA A 103 2.59 12.35 8.70
C ALA A 103 2.64 11.08 7.84
N ALA A 104 3.12 11.16 6.58
CA ALA A 104 3.26 10.01 5.70
C ALA A 104 4.41 9.08 6.15
N VAL A 105 5.55 9.64 6.56
CA VAL A 105 6.66 8.86 7.13
C VAL A 105 6.21 8.15 8.42
N GLN A 106 5.45 8.85 9.26
CA GLN A 106 4.92 8.26 10.48
C GLN A 106 3.93 7.12 10.19
N ALA A 107 3.01 7.33 9.24
CA ALA A 107 2.07 6.31 8.78
C ALA A 107 2.79 5.08 8.20
N ALA A 108 3.80 5.29 7.35
CA ALA A 108 4.61 4.20 6.80
C ALA A 108 5.36 3.42 7.91
N ARG A 109 5.87 4.13 8.91
CA ARG A 109 6.53 3.52 10.08
C ARG A 109 5.58 2.61 10.87
N HIS A 110 4.32 3.00 11.00
CA HIS A 110 3.30 2.22 11.73
C HIS A 110 2.58 1.19 10.84
N GLY A 111 2.90 1.11 9.55
CA GLY A 111 2.23 0.21 8.61
C GLY A 111 0.79 0.64 8.29
N GLU A 112 0.46 1.92 8.49
CA GLU A 112 -0.82 2.48 8.10
C GLU A 112 -0.91 2.60 6.58
N VAL A 113 -2.15 2.55 6.06
CA VAL A 113 -2.41 2.74 4.62
C VAL A 113 -2.84 4.17 4.38
N ARG A 114 -2.13 4.86 3.49
CA ARG A 114 -2.49 6.20 3.00
C ARG A 114 -2.30 6.27 1.50
N LEU A 115 -3.40 6.38 0.79
CA LEU A 115 -3.42 6.49 -0.66
C LEU A 115 -4.05 7.82 -1.06
N PRO A 116 -3.57 8.47 -2.13
CA PRO A 116 -4.25 9.62 -2.72
C PRO A 116 -5.69 9.23 -3.13
N HIS A 117 -6.64 10.15 -2.97
CA HIS A 117 -8.05 9.90 -3.26
C HIS A 117 -8.27 9.39 -4.70
N GLU A 118 -7.55 9.95 -5.67
CA GLU A 118 -7.64 9.54 -7.09
C GLU A 118 -7.17 8.10 -7.31
N VAL A 119 -6.18 7.66 -6.53
CA VAL A 119 -5.70 6.28 -6.55
C VAL A 119 -6.76 5.34 -6.02
N LEU A 120 -7.41 5.72 -4.92
CA LEU A 120 -8.54 4.98 -4.35
C LEU A 120 -9.69 4.89 -5.34
N VAL A 121 -10.09 6.01 -5.94
CA VAL A 121 -11.15 6.06 -6.96
C VAL A 121 -10.76 5.25 -8.19
N GLY A 122 -9.52 5.34 -8.67
CA GLY A 122 -9.04 4.57 -9.82
C GLY A 122 -9.00 3.05 -9.57
N VAL A 123 -8.67 2.65 -8.35
CA VAL A 123 -8.65 1.23 -7.95
C VAL A 123 -10.07 0.70 -7.66
N LEU A 124 -10.93 1.52 -7.06
CA LEU A 124 -12.29 1.15 -6.69
C LEU A 124 -13.31 1.39 -7.80
N GLY A 125 -13.08 2.42 -8.63
CA GLY A 125 -13.99 2.85 -9.72
C GLY A 125 -13.72 2.21 -11.08
N GLY A 126 -12.90 1.17 -11.15
CA GLY A 126 -12.40 0.44 -12.32
C GLY A 126 -13.19 0.54 -13.63
N THR A 127 -12.99 1.64 -14.38
CA THR A 127 -13.37 1.72 -15.81
C THR A 127 -12.18 1.39 -16.73
N GLY A 128 -11.27 0.55 -16.29
CA GLY A 128 -10.19 0.00 -17.09
C GLY A 128 -10.36 -1.50 -17.21
N THR A 129 -10.59 -1.98 -18.43
CA THR A 129 -10.52 -3.40 -18.76
C THR A 129 -9.28 -4.01 -18.10
N PRO A 130 -9.42 -5.00 -17.22
CA PRO A 130 -8.25 -5.66 -16.64
C PRO A 130 -7.50 -6.33 -17.79
N ASN A 131 -6.25 -5.91 -17.98
CA ASN A 131 -5.34 -6.66 -18.82
C ASN A 131 -5.12 -8.02 -18.15
N GLN A 132 -5.73 -9.06 -18.75
CA GLN A 132 -5.93 -10.41 -18.20
C GLN A 132 -4.64 -11.25 -18.05
N ALA A 133 -3.46 -10.62 -17.97
CA ALA A 133 -2.23 -11.37 -18.16
C ALA A 133 -1.57 -11.95 -16.91
N GLU A 134 -1.90 -11.57 -15.66
CA GLU A 134 -1.12 -12.08 -14.51
C GLU A 134 -1.90 -12.45 -13.22
N THR A 135 -3.21 -12.52 -13.24
CA THR A 135 -4.00 -13.14 -12.15
C THR A 135 -5.05 -14.09 -12.72
N SER A 136 -4.64 -14.98 -13.62
CA SER A 136 -5.51 -16.07 -14.07
C SER A 136 -5.60 -17.14 -12.98
N TRP A 137 -6.57 -16.96 -12.08
CA TRP A 137 -7.12 -18.11 -11.38
C TRP A 137 -7.79 -18.99 -12.44
N PRO A 138 -7.67 -20.32 -12.35
CA PRO A 138 -8.35 -21.22 -13.29
C PRO A 138 -9.83 -20.83 -13.40
N ALA A 139 -10.30 -20.59 -14.61
CA ALA A 139 -11.67 -20.21 -14.88
C ALA A 139 -12.64 -21.17 -14.16
N GLY A 140 -13.48 -20.63 -13.27
CA GLY A 140 -14.53 -21.39 -12.57
C GLY A 140 -14.28 -21.69 -11.09
N ARG A 141 -13.14 -21.32 -10.48
CA ARG A 141 -12.94 -21.49 -9.03
C ARG A 141 -12.50 -20.19 -8.38
N SER A 142 -13.39 -19.58 -7.62
CA SER A 142 -13.00 -18.49 -6.70
C SER A 142 -12.00 -19.03 -5.67
N PRO A 143 -10.86 -18.35 -5.45
CA PRO A 143 -9.90 -18.74 -4.41
C PRO A 143 -10.50 -18.57 -3.01
N LEU A 144 -11.61 -17.86 -2.89
CA LEU A 144 -12.29 -17.55 -1.65
C LEU A 144 -13.56 -18.35 -1.48
N THR A 145 -13.85 -18.71 -0.23
CA THR A 145 -15.16 -19.25 0.14
C THR A 145 -16.23 -18.16 0.06
N PRO A 146 -17.53 -18.49 -0.09
CA PRO A 146 -18.61 -17.51 -0.11
C PRO A 146 -18.60 -16.58 1.11
N ARG A 147 -18.22 -17.10 2.27
CA ARG A 147 -18.08 -16.31 3.50
C ARG A 147 -16.91 -15.33 3.44
N GLN A 148 -15.78 -15.75 2.89
CA GLN A 148 -14.61 -14.89 2.68
C GLN A 148 -14.91 -13.79 1.67
N THR A 149 -15.57 -14.11 0.56
CA THR A 149 -16.01 -13.12 -0.44
C THR A 149 -16.95 -12.09 0.18
N ARG A 150 -17.91 -12.53 1.01
CA ARG A 150 -18.80 -11.60 1.71
C ARG A 150 -18.06 -10.68 2.68
N VAL A 151 -17.10 -11.21 3.45
CA VAL A 151 -16.24 -10.40 4.32
C VAL A 151 -15.43 -9.40 3.51
N LEU A 152 -14.87 -9.82 2.37
CA LEU A 152 -14.09 -8.96 1.49
C LEU A 152 -14.94 -7.80 0.93
N ALA A 153 -16.18 -8.06 0.52
CA ALA A 153 -17.11 -7.03 0.07
C ALA A 153 -17.40 -5.99 1.17
N LEU A 154 -17.70 -6.44 2.39
CA LEU A 154 -17.92 -5.54 3.53
C LEU A 154 -16.65 -4.75 3.91
N MET A 155 -15.47 -5.35 3.72
CA MET A 155 -14.20 -4.62 3.87
C MET A 155 -14.04 -3.52 2.82
N ALA A 156 -14.47 -3.76 1.58
CA ALA A 156 -14.43 -2.78 0.49
C ALA A 156 -15.40 -1.61 0.74
N GLU A 157 -16.52 -1.87 1.41
CA GLU A 157 -17.45 -0.85 1.90
C GLU A 157 -16.90 -0.02 3.08
N GLY A 158 -15.67 -0.31 3.55
CA GLY A 158 -15.03 0.41 4.65
C GLY A 158 -15.48 -0.02 6.06
N GLN A 159 -16.25 -1.10 6.19
CA GLN A 159 -16.72 -1.56 7.50
C GLN A 159 -15.56 -2.09 8.35
N ASP A 160 -15.50 -1.73 9.61
CA ASP A 160 -14.56 -2.31 10.57
C ASP A 160 -14.97 -3.74 10.99
N ASN A 161 -14.09 -4.44 11.70
CA ASN A 161 -14.35 -5.83 12.09
C ASN A 161 -15.58 -5.98 13.00
N ALA A 162 -15.90 -4.96 13.81
CA ALA A 162 -17.05 -5.00 14.70
C ALA A 162 -18.37 -4.81 13.92
N MET A 163 -18.35 -3.97 12.89
CA MET A 163 -19.50 -3.82 11.98
C MET A 163 -19.71 -5.08 11.15
N ILE A 164 -18.63 -5.64 10.58
CA ILE A 164 -18.68 -6.91 9.83
C ILE A 164 -19.23 -8.05 10.72
N ALA A 165 -18.78 -8.15 11.96
CA ALA A 165 -19.24 -9.14 12.92
C ALA A 165 -20.75 -9.04 13.17
N ARG A 166 -21.25 -7.81 13.34
CA ARG A 166 -22.69 -7.53 13.47
C ARG A 166 -23.46 -7.90 12.21
N SER A 167 -22.97 -7.50 11.04
CA SER A 167 -23.61 -7.80 9.74
C SER A 167 -23.69 -9.31 9.45
N LEU A 168 -22.70 -10.07 9.93
CA LEU A 168 -22.60 -11.51 9.70
C LEU A 168 -23.07 -12.37 10.89
N LEU A 169 -23.61 -11.74 11.94
CA LEU A 169 -24.09 -12.40 13.17
C LEU A 169 -23.03 -13.35 13.76
N CYS A 170 -21.80 -12.87 13.88
CA CYS A 170 -20.69 -13.65 14.42
C CYS A 170 -19.81 -12.82 15.36
N SER A 171 -18.84 -13.44 16.01
CA SER A 171 -17.92 -12.73 16.90
C SER A 171 -16.86 -11.94 16.10
N ASN A 172 -16.36 -10.86 16.70
CA ASN A 172 -15.23 -10.10 16.15
C ASN A 172 -13.98 -11.00 15.94
N HIS A 173 -13.78 -11.96 16.84
CA HIS A 173 -12.70 -12.95 16.72
C HIS A 173 -12.88 -13.83 15.47
N THR A 174 -14.10 -14.26 15.18
CA THR A 174 -14.41 -15.01 13.96
C THR A 174 -14.09 -14.20 12.70
N VAL A 175 -14.44 -12.91 12.68
CA VAL A 175 -14.12 -12.02 11.54
C VAL A 175 -12.61 -11.90 11.36
N LYS A 176 -11.85 -11.69 12.45
CA LYS A 176 -10.38 -11.64 12.38
C LYS A 176 -9.78 -12.90 11.78
N ASN A 177 -10.25 -14.08 12.18
CA ASN A 177 -9.77 -15.35 11.64
C ASN A 177 -10.11 -15.49 10.15
N VAL A 178 -11.34 -15.15 9.73
CA VAL A 178 -11.74 -15.18 8.31
C VAL A 178 -10.87 -14.24 7.48
N ILE A 179 -10.59 -13.04 7.97
CA ILE A 179 -9.71 -12.08 7.30
C ILE A 179 -8.29 -12.63 7.20
N TYR A 180 -7.77 -13.21 8.27
CA TYR A 180 -6.42 -13.79 8.28
C TYR A 180 -6.28 -14.92 7.27
N ASP A 181 -7.23 -15.89 7.27
CA ASP A 181 -7.24 -17.00 6.33
C ASP A 181 -7.40 -16.53 4.86
N MET A 182 -8.26 -15.54 4.64
CA MET A 182 -8.46 -14.93 3.33
C MET A 182 -7.20 -14.24 2.83
N MET A 183 -6.53 -13.47 3.68
CA MET A 183 -5.28 -12.80 3.33
C MET A 183 -4.17 -13.81 3.00
N ALA A 184 -4.09 -14.91 3.73
CA ALA A 184 -3.15 -15.99 3.44
C ALA A 184 -3.44 -16.65 2.07
N ARG A 185 -4.72 -16.91 1.76
CA ARG A 185 -5.15 -17.48 0.46
C ARG A 185 -4.88 -16.56 -0.71
N LEU A 186 -5.13 -15.27 -0.55
CA LEU A 186 -4.86 -14.24 -1.57
C LEU A 186 -3.37 -13.88 -1.65
N GLN A 187 -2.54 -14.41 -0.74
CA GLN A 187 -1.13 -14.07 -0.59
C GLN A 187 -0.89 -12.56 -0.42
N VAL A 188 -1.80 -11.89 0.30
CA VAL A 188 -1.75 -10.45 0.55
C VAL A 188 -1.31 -10.17 1.99
N ARG A 189 -0.74 -8.99 2.23
CA ARG A 189 -0.10 -8.66 3.51
C ARG A 189 -0.95 -7.79 4.44
N ASN A 190 -2.00 -7.17 3.92
CA ASN A 190 -2.85 -6.26 4.69
C ASN A 190 -4.25 -6.15 4.09
N ARG A 191 -5.16 -5.53 4.87
CA ARG A 191 -6.56 -5.35 4.53
C ARG A 191 -6.78 -4.60 3.20
N ALA A 192 -6.06 -3.50 2.99
CA ALA A 192 -6.23 -2.70 1.77
C ALA A 192 -5.74 -3.47 0.53
N HIS A 193 -4.66 -4.22 0.65
CA HIS A 193 -4.17 -5.10 -0.40
C HIS A 193 -5.17 -6.21 -0.72
N ALA A 194 -5.86 -6.76 0.30
CA ALA A 194 -6.91 -7.75 0.10
C ALA A 194 -8.07 -7.19 -0.73
N VAL A 195 -8.54 -5.98 -0.39
CA VAL A 195 -9.61 -5.30 -1.14
C VAL A 195 -9.16 -5.00 -2.58
N ALA A 196 -7.97 -4.42 -2.76
CA ALA A 196 -7.44 -4.13 -4.09
C ALA A 196 -7.31 -5.39 -4.97
N CYS A 197 -6.80 -6.49 -4.41
CA CYS A 197 -6.74 -7.77 -5.11
C CYS A 197 -8.13 -8.33 -5.43
N GLY A 198 -9.09 -8.21 -4.50
CA GLY A 198 -10.46 -8.68 -4.71
C GLY A 198 -11.15 -7.96 -5.86
N VAL A 199 -11.03 -6.64 -5.92
CA VAL A 199 -11.56 -5.82 -7.03
C VAL A 199 -10.84 -6.15 -8.33
N ALA A 200 -9.51 -6.18 -8.35
CA ALA A 200 -8.73 -6.47 -9.55
C ALA A 200 -8.97 -7.88 -10.11
N ALA A 201 -9.31 -8.85 -9.27
CA ALA A 201 -9.62 -10.23 -9.64
C ALA A 201 -11.13 -10.46 -9.93
N GLY A 202 -11.97 -9.44 -9.84
CA GLY A 202 -13.43 -9.56 -10.02
C GLY A 202 -14.10 -10.45 -8.99
N LEU A 203 -13.57 -10.53 -7.77
CA LEU A 203 -14.14 -11.30 -6.67
C LEU A 203 -15.24 -10.54 -5.92
N ILE A 204 -15.20 -9.22 -6.04
CA ILE A 204 -16.16 -8.26 -5.49
C ILE A 204 -16.31 -7.08 -6.44
#